data_d5aec8915237367c7feaf36c7cb46155
#
_entry.id   d5aec8915237367c7feaf36c7cb46155
#
_cell.length_a   1.000
_cell.length_b   1.000
_cell.length_c   1.000
_cell.angle_alpha   90.00
_cell.angle_beta   90.00
_cell.angle_gamma   90.00
#
_symmetry.space_group_name_H-M   'P 1'
#
loop_
_entity.id
_entity.type
_entity.pdbx_description
1 polymer ?
#
loop_
_entity_poly.entity_id
_entity_poly.type
_entity_poly.pdbx_seq_one_letter_code
_entity_poly.pdbx_strand_id
1 'polypeptide(L)'
;MKINLREGDIYEGKSSILLFLTVEQIKNLDSKLLDLLDNSIHVGNFKGKKYESLLVPISGRSFNRILIVGLGKREELDNEVFRRAANVGLQSFAKLKVKEFSTFAEYDVDIVRALSDGFRLSNYSFDKYKTEKESKFLMVQKIEMYVHEIKDDFKKAVEFSEISCEATNFVRDLQTDDADVVNPEYLADLAKRMSTKYRLHLELLDKAALK
;
A
#
# COMPACT_ATOMS: atom_id res chain seq x y z
N MET A 1 6.18 -3.62 6.61
CA MET A 1 5.95 -4.19 5.26
C MET A 1 7.10 -3.80 4.36
N LYS A 2 7.64 -4.76 3.58
CA LYS A 2 8.77 -4.51 2.67
C LYS A 2 8.26 -4.36 1.24
N ILE A 3 8.67 -3.30 0.52
CA ILE A 3 8.42 -3.11 -0.90
C ILE A 3 9.77 -3.21 -1.62
N ASN A 4 9.88 -4.18 -2.54
CA ASN A 4 11.09 -4.37 -3.35
C ASN A 4 10.78 -4.03 -4.81
N LEU A 5 11.64 -3.24 -5.44
CA LEU A 5 11.59 -3.04 -6.88
C LEU A 5 12.18 -4.26 -7.61
N ARG A 6 11.55 -4.64 -8.72
CA ARG A 6 11.96 -5.74 -9.59
C ARG A 6 11.90 -5.32 -11.06
N GLU A 7 12.80 -5.86 -11.85
CA GLU A 7 12.72 -5.84 -13.31
C GLU A 7 12.25 -7.20 -13.82
N GLY A 8 11.69 -7.22 -15.01
CA GLY A 8 11.24 -8.46 -15.66
C GLY A 8 9.73 -8.57 -15.77
N ASP A 9 9.26 -9.77 -16.09
CA ASP A 9 7.86 -10.06 -16.31
C ASP A 9 7.16 -10.46 -15.00
N ILE A 10 6.15 -9.69 -14.60
CA ILE A 10 5.36 -9.95 -13.40
C ILE A 10 4.67 -11.34 -13.44
N TYR A 11 4.38 -11.86 -14.64
CA TYR A 11 3.71 -13.15 -14.82
C TYR A 11 4.63 -14.36 -14.64
N GLU A 12 5.94 -14.14 -14.50
CA GLU A 12 6.91 -15.20 -14.15
C GLU A 12 7.08 -15.35 -12.64
N GLY A 13 6.52 -14.42 -11.87
CA GLY A 13 6.52 -14.46 -10.41
C GLY A 13 5.72 -15.62 -9.81
N LYS A 14 5.95 -15.90 -8.52
CA LYS A 14 5.27 -16.98 -7.78
C LYS A 14 4.18 -16.46 -6.84
N SER A 15 4.08 -15.14 -6.69
CA SER A 15 3.12 -14.50 -5.80
C SER A 15 1.81 -14.17 -6.51
N SER A 16 0.73 -14.02 -5.76
CA SER A 16 -0.52 -13.42 -6.27
C SER A 16 -0.24 -12.07 -6.94
N ILE A 17 -0.96 -11.73 -8.00
CA ILE A 17 -0.71 -10.52 -8.79
C ILE A 17 -1.82 -9.51 -8.53
N LEU A 18 -1.43 -8.25 -8.32
CA LEU A 18 -2.32 -7.09 -8.26
C LEU A 18 -2.07 -6.21 -9.49
N LEU A 19 -3.11 -5.98 -10.27
CA LEU A 19 -3.07 -5.12 -11.44
C LEU A 19 -4.00 -3.92 -11.27
N PHE A 20 -3.60 -2.80 -11.81
CA PHE A 20 -4.37 -1.57 -11.87
C PHE A 20 -4.67 -1.23 -13.33
N LEU A 21 -5.95 -1.19 -13.70
CA LEU A 21 -6.35 -0.99 -15.09
C LEU A 21 -7.37 0.14 -15.21
N THR A 22 -7.20 1.00 -16.22
CA THR A 22 -8.21 2.00 -16.60
C THR A 22 -9.32 1.37 -17.44
N VAL A 23 -10.42 2.10 -17.61
CA VAL A 23 -11.53 1.68 -18.46
C VAL A 23 -11.08 1.44 -19.90
N GLU A 24 -10.13 2.24 -20.39
CA GLU A 24 -9.59 2.15 -21.75
C GLU A 24 -8.69 0.91 -21.91
N GLN A 25 -7.87 0.59 -20.88
CA GLN A 25 -7.02 -0.61 -20.87
C GLN A 25 -7.87 -1.89 -20.84
N ILE A 26 -8.99 -1.89 -20.11
CA ILE A 26 -9.90 -3.05 -20.07
C ILE A 26 -10.55 -3.32 -21.42
N LYS A 27 -10.86 -2.28 -22.19
CA LYS A 27 -11.40 -2.44 -23.55
C LYS A 27 -10.37 -2.98 -24.54
N ASN A 28 -9.09 -2.77 -24.28
CA ASN A 28 -7.96 -3.09 -25.15
C ASN A 28 -6.89 -3.85 -24.37
N LEU A 29 -7.27 -4.97 -23.73
CA LEU A 29 -6.32 -5.83 -23.04
C LEU A 29 -5.33 -6.45 -24.01
N ASP A 30 -4.08 -6.56 -23.57
CA ASP A 30 -3.09 -7.33 -24.31
C ASP A 30 -3.44 -8.83 -24.35
N SER A 31 -2.94 -9.52 -25.37
CA SER A 31 -3.25 -10.94 -25.60
C SER A 31 -2.85 -11.83 -24.41
N LYS A 32 -1.73 -11.54 -23.77
CA LYS A 32 -1.21 -12.32 -22.64
C LYS A 32 -2.13 -12.23 -21.43
N LEU A 33 -2.64 -11.03 -21.14
CA LEU A 33 -3.58 -10.82 -20.04
C LEU A 33 -4.96 -11.40 -20.38
N LEU A 34 -5.41 -11.29 -21.64
CA LEU A 34 -6.64 -11.94 -22.11
C LEU A 34 -6.61 -13.44 -21.91
N ASP A 35 -5.53 -14.10 -22.30
CA ASP A 35 -5.33 -15.54 -22.14
C ASP A 35 -5.33 -15.98 -20.67
N LEU A 36 -4.79 -15.14 -19.77
CA LEU A 36 -4.76 -15.40 -18.34
C LEU A 36 -6.14 -15.25 -17.69
N LEU A 37 -6.94 -14.33 -18.18
CA LEU A 37 -8.23 -13.99 -17.57
C LEU A 37 -9.39 -14.88 -18.05
N ASP A 38 -9.17 -15.68 -19.09
CA ASP A 38 -10.11 -16.67 -19.64
C ASP A 38 -11.58 -16.14 -19.68
N ASN A 39 -11.77 -14.98 -20.29
CA ASN A 39 -13.06 -14.27 -20.36
C ASN A 39 -13.67 -13.82 -19.01
N SER A 40 -13.01 -14.05 -17.88
CA SER A 40 -13.54 -13.72 -16.55
C SER A 40 -13.93 -12.23 -16.41
N ILE A 41 -13.24 -11.33 -17.11
CA ILE A 41 -13.59 -9.89 -17.15
C ILE A 41 -14.98 -9.67 -17.75
N HIS A 42 -15.31 -10.38 -18.81
CA HIS A 42 -16.61 -10.23 -19.49
C HIS A 42 -17.75 -10.86 -18.68
N VAL A 43 -17.48 -11.99 -18.03
CA VAL A 43 -18.46 -12.72 -17.19
C VAL A 43 -18.79 -11.95 -15.92
N GLY A 44 -17.81 -11.28 -15.32
CA GLY A 44 -17.97 -10.55 -14.06
C GLY A 44 -18.57 -9.14 -14.18
N ASN A 45 -18.95 -8.68 -15.38
CA ASN A 45 -19.37 -7.28 -15.63
C ASN A 45 -18.37 -6.21 -15.13
N PHE A 46 -17.10 -6.56 -14.98
CA PHE A 46 -16.06 -5.65 -14.54
C PHE A 46 -15.82 -4.58 -15.61
N LYS A 47 -16.01 -3.31 -15.25
CA LYS A 47 -15.93 -2.16 -16.19
C LYS A 47 -14.70 -1.28 -15.95
N GLY A 48 -13.92 -1.56 -14.92
CA GLY A 48 -12.76 -0.76 -14.54
C GLY A 48 -13.10 0.59 -13.93
N LYS A 49 -14.31 0.76 -13.40
CA LYS A 49 -14.66 1.97 -12.65
C LYS A 49 -13.70 2.15 -11.47
N LYS A 50 -13.53 3.39 -11.01
CA LYS A 50 -12.67 3.69 -9.85
C LYS A 50 -12.99 2.77 -8.69
N TYR A 51 -11.95 2.04 -8.23
CA TYR A 51 -11.98 1.15 -7.06
C TYR A 51 -12.87 -0.09 -7.19
N GLU A 52 -13.43 -0.34 -8.37
CA GLU A 52 -14.05 -1.63 -8.69
C GLU A 52 -12.96 -2.71 -8.66
N SER A 53 -13.25 -3.88 -8.10
CA SER A 53 -12.25 -4.95 -8.00
C SER A 53 -12.79 -6.26 -8.53
N LEU A 54 -11.94 -7.03 -9.21
CA LEU A 54 -12.22 -8.35 -9.74
C LEU A 54 -11.10 -9.31 -9.33
N LEU A 55 -11.45 -10.37 -8.62
CA LEU A 55 -10.52 -11.45 -8.29
C LEU A 55 -10.70 -12.61 -9.29
N VAL A 56 -9.63 -12.97 -9.97
CA VAL A 56 -9.61 -14.07 -10.93
C VAL A 56 -8.69 -15.17 -10.41
N PRO A 57 -9.22 -16.38 -10.11
CA PRO A 57 -8.39 -17.52 -9.80
C PRO A 57 -7.67 -17.99 -11.07
N ILE A 58 -6.40 -18.36 -10.93
CA ILE A 58 -5.55 -18.82 -12.04
C ILE A 58 -5.09 -20.24 -11.74
N SER A 59 -5.20 -21.11 -12.75
CA SER A 59 -4.74 -22.50 -12.68
C SER A 59 -3.57 -22.73 -13.63
N GLY A 60 -2.70 -23.70 -13.31
CA GLY A 60 -1.59 -24.10 -14.21
C GLY A 60 -0.44 -23.11 -14.33
N ARG A 61 -0.34 -22.14 -13.41
CA ARG A 61 0.76 -21.16 -13.35
C ARG A 61 1.48 -21.22 -12.00
N SER A 62 2.59 -20.49 -11.90
CA SER A 62 3.34 -20.35 -10.64
C SER A 62 2.63 -19.50 -9.59
N PHE A 63 1.69 -18.66 -9.99
CA PHE A 63 0.79 -17.89 -9.14
C PHE A 63 -0.65 -18.41 -9.27
N ASN A 64 -1.46 -18.21 -8.26
CA ASN A 64 -2.79 -18.81 -8.16
C ASN A 64 -3.96 -17.83 -8.33
N ARG A 65 -3.70 -16.53 -8.43
CA ARG A 65 -4.75 -15.51 -8.60
C ARG A 65 -4.21 -14.19 -9.14
N ILE A 66 -5.09 -13.48 -9.83
CA ILE A 66 -4.91 -12.08 -10.20
C ILE A 66 -6.05 -11.30 -9.57
N LEU A 67 -5.74 -10.21 -8.90
CA LEU A 67 -6.70 -9.20 -8.45
C LEU A 67 -6.55 -7.98 -9.33
N ILE A 68 -7.62 -7.55 -9.96
CA ILE A 68 -7.65 -6.34 -10.79
C ILE A 68 -8.41 -5.26 -10.04
N VAL A 69 -7.86 -4.06 -9.99
CA VAL A 69 -8.51 -2.87 -9.41
C VAL A 69 -8.67 -1.82 -10.51
N GLY A 70 -9.88 -1.36 -10.70
CA GLY A 70 -10.21 -0.31 -11.66
C GLY A 70 -9.73 1.07 -11.20
N LEU A 71 -9.12 1.81 -12.12
CA LEU A 71 -8.66 3.19 -11.91
C LEU A 71 -9.66 4.24 -12.41
N GLY A 72 -10.72 3.83 -13.12
CA GLY A 72 -11.62 4.74 -13.81
C GLY A 72 -11.07 5.15 -15.17
N LYS A 73 -11.47 6.32 -15.67
CA LYS A 73 -11.03 6.84 -16.96
C LYS A 73 -9.61 7.40 -16.86
N ARG A 74 -8.86 7.28 -17.95
CA ARG A 74 -7.47 7.75 -18.01
C ARG A 74 -7.33 9.26 -17.76
N GLU A 75 -8.26 10.05 -18.23
CA GLU A 75 -8.30 11.52 -18.04
C GLU A 75 -8.51 11.97 -16.59
N GLU A 76 -8.96 11.05 -15.72
CA GLU A 76 -9.27 11.33 -14.31
C GLU A 76 -8.19 10.79 -13.36
N LEU A 77 -7.06 10.32 -13.89
CA LEU A 77 -5.97 9.77 -13.07
C LEU A 77 -5.20 10.88 -12.38
N ASP A 78 -4.98 10.66 -11.09
CA ASP A 78 -4.07 11.42 -10.25
C ASP A 78 -3.40 10.51 -9.22
N ASN A 79 -2.46 11.05 -8.47
CA ASN A 79 -1.75 10.28 -7.44
C ASN A 79 -2.68 9.73 -6.36
N GLU A 80 -3.78 10.40 -6.07
CA GLU A 80 -4.74 9.97 -5.07
C GLU A 80 -5.56 8.76 -5.55
N VAL A 81 -5.90 8.69 -6.84
CA VAL A 81 -6.54 7.51 -7.43
C VAL A 81 -5.68 6.28 -7.23
N PHE A 82 -4.35 6.38 -7.48
CA PHE A 82 -3.43 5.26 -7.26
C PHE A 82 -3.30 4.89 -5.78
N ARG A 83 -3.21 5.85 -4.86
CA ARG A 83 -3.18 5.58 -3.41
C ARG A 83 -4.40 4.80 -2.95
N ARG A 84 -5.60 5.24 -3.37
CA ARG A 84 -6.85 4.58 -3.00
C ARG A 84 -7.02 3.22 -3.66
N ALA A 85 -6.62 3.08 -4.92
CA ALA A 85 -6.63 1.78 -5.60
C ALA A 85 -5.68 0.78 -4.91
N ALA A 86 -4.49 1.23 -4.48
CA ALA A 86 -3.56 0.43 -3.70
C ALA A 86 -4.18 -0.04 -2.37
N ASN A 87 -4.94 0.83 -1.68
CA ASN A 87 -5.70 0.44 -0.49
C ASN A 87 -6.70 -0.68 -0.81
N VAL A 88 -7.51 -0.54 -1.86
CA VAL A 88 -8.51 -1.56 -2.23
C VAL A 88 -7.84 -2.90 -2.51
N GLY A 89 -6.74 -2.89 -3.26
CA GLY A 89 -5.96 -4.10 -3.58
C GLY A 89 -5.39 -4.75 -2.34
N LEU A 90 -4.72 -4.00 -1.48
CA LEU A 90 -4.11 -4.52 -0.26
C LEU A 90 -5.15 -5.07 0.71
N GLN A 91 -6.26 -4.34 0.95
CA GLN A 91 -7.32 -4.80 1.84
C GLN A 91 -8.00 -6.08 1.33
N SER A 92 -8.16 -6.20 0.01
CA SER A 92 -8.70 -7.41 -0.61
C SER A 92 -7.77 -8.61 -0.37
N PHE A 93 -6.47 -8.44 -0.55
CA PHE A 93 -5.49 -9.49 -0.28
C PHE A 93 -5.34 -9.81 1.20
N ALA A 94 -5.42 -8.82 2.08
CA ALA A 94 -5.39 -9.04 3.53
C ALA A 94 -6.59 -9.90 3.99
N LYS A 95 -7.80 -9.64 3.48
CA LYS A 95 -8.99 -10.48 3.74
C LYS A 95 -8.81 -11.92 3.25
N LEU A 96 -8.10 -12.13 2.15
CA LEU A 96 -7.76 -13.44 1.59
C LEU A 96 -6.53 -14.09 2.27
N LYS A 97 -5.99 -13.46 3.32
CA LYS A 97 -4.80 -13.91 4.07
C LYS A 97 -3.54 -14.03 3.19
N VAL A 98 -3.46 -13.23 2.12
CA VAL A 98 -2.27 -13.14 1.26
C VAL A 98 -1.21 -12.31 1.97
N LYS A 99 -0.05 -12.91 2.23
CA LYS A 99 1.07 -12.23 2.92
C LYS A 99 2.02 -11.54 1.95
N GLU A 100 2.08 -12.00 0.72
CA GLU A 100 3.00 -11.50 -0.31
C GLU A 100 2.28 -11.44 -1.65
N PHE A 101 2.51 -10.38 -2.40
CA PHE A 101 2.00 -10.25 -3.76
C PHE A 101 2.94 -9.42 -4.65
N SER A 102 2.72 -9.54 -5.96
CA SER A 102 3.40 -8.75 -6.97
C SER A 102 2.46 -7.71 -7.55
N THR A 103 2.98 -6.54 -7.90
CA THR A 103 2.25 -5.52 -8.63
C THR A 103 3.16 -4.90 -9.69
N PHE A 104 2.57 -4.22 -10.66
CA PHE A 104 3.31 -3.50 -11.69
C PHE A 104 3.06 -2.00 -11.53
N ALA A 105 4.13 -1.20 -11.54
CA ALA A 105 4.07 0.24 -11.61
C ALA A 105 4.66 0.69 -12.95
N GLU A 106 3.91 1.53 -13.65
CA GLU A 106 4.37 2.12 -14.92
C GLU A 106 5.56 3.07 -14.69
N TYR A 107 6.08 3.65 -15.77
CA TYR A 107 7.34 4.41 -15.86
C TYR A 107 7.46 5.67 -15.00
N ASP A 108 6.43 6.02 -14.23
CA ASP A 108 6.33 7.30 -13.52
C ASP A 108 6.71 7.14 -12.05
N VAL A 109 7.65 7.97 -11.57
CA VAL A 109 8.10 8.02 -10.19
C VAL A 109 6.98 8.40 -9.22
N ASP A 110 6.06 9.26 -9.64
CA ASP A 110 4.94 9.69 -8.81
C ASP A 110 3.94 8.55 -8.60
N ILE A 111 3.74 7.70 -9.61
CA ILE A 111 2.91 6.49 -9.49
C ILE A 111 3.57 5.48 -8.54
N VAL A 112 4.88 5.22 -8.68
CA VAL A 112 5.64 4.35 -7.77
C VAL A 112 5.48 4.82 -6.33
N ARG A 113 5.60 6.13 -6.09
CA ARG A 113 5.42 6.73 -4.78
C ARG A 113 3.97 6.61 -4.29
N ALA A 114 2.99 6.96 -5.11
CA ALA A 114 1.57 6.92 -4.75
C ALA A 114 1.10 5.50 -4.38
N LEU A 115 1.52 4.49 -5.14
CA LEU A 115 1.25 3.09 -4.82
C LEU A 115 1.93 2.67 -3.51
N SER A 116 3.21 3.05 -3.32
CA SER A 116 3.96 2.74 -2.09
C SER A 116 3.31 3.36 -0.86
N ASP A 117 2.91 4.64 -0.93
CA ASP A 117 2.18 5.34 0.12
C ASP A 117 0.84 4.63 0.42
N GLY A 118 0.07 4.33 -0.64
CA GLY A 118 -1.21 3.67 -0.52
C GLY A 118 -1.10 2.30 0.16
N PHE A 119 -0.13 1.48 -0.22
CA PHE A 119 0.11 0.18 0.41
C PHE A 119 0.54 0.33 1.88
N ARG A 120 1.46 1.23 2.19
CA ARG A 120 1.99 1.39 3.55
C ARG A 120 0.95 1.94 4.52
N LEU A 121 0.20 2.97 4.10
CA LEU A 121 -0.85 3.57 4.93
C LEU A 121 -2.05 2.63 5.13
N SER A 122 -2.32 1.76 4.15
CA SER A 122 -3.41 0.78 4.23
C SER A 122 -3.06 -0.46 5.03
N ASN A 123 -1.76 -0.77 5.15
CA ASN A 123 -1.27 -1.91 5.92
C ASN A 123 -1.09 -1.59 7.41
N TYR A 124 -1.90 -0.69 7.92
CA TYR A 124 -1.89 -0.24 9.29
C TYR A 124 -3.15 -0.70 10.04
N SER A 125 -2.96 -1.15 11.27
CA SER A 125 -4.04 -1.44 12.21
C SER A 125 -3.57 -1.13 13.62
N PHE A 126 -4.40 -0.46 14.39
CA PHE A 126 -4.17 -0.24 15.81
C PHE A 126 -4.74 -1.43 16.60
N ASP A 127 -3.87 -2.40 16.91
CA ASP A 127 -4.26 -3.66 17.54
C ASP A 127 -3.79 -3.78 19.00
N LYS A 128 -3.34 -2.66 19.62
CA LYS A 128 -2.73 -2.62 20.96
C LYS A 128 -3.61 -3.26 22.04
N TYR A 129 -4.91 -3.01 21.98
CA TYR A 129 -5.87 -3.48 22.97
C TYR A 129 -6.68 -4.70 22.56
N LYS A 130 -6.47 -5.22 21.35
CA LYS A 130 -7.16 -6.41 20.87
C LYS A 130 -6.55 -7.68 21.48
N THR A 131 -7.36 -8.42 22.23
CA THR A 131 -6.96 -9.66 22.90
C THR A 131 -7.13 -10.90 22.02
N GLU A 132 -8.15 -10.88 21.12
CA GLU A 132 -8.44 -12.02 20.25
C GLU A 132 -7.52 -12.03 19.02
N LYS A 133 -6.79 -13.15 18.82
CA LYS A 133 -5.88 -13.31 17.67
C LYS A 133 -6.59 -13.22 16.32
N GLU A 134 -7.84 -13.67 16.26
CA GLU A 134 -8.65 -13.67 15.04
C GLU A 134 -9.14 -12.28 14.62
N SER A 135 -9.25 -11.35 15.57
CA SER A 135 -9.66 -9.98 15.33
C SER A 135 -8.53 -9.07 14.85
N LYS A 136 -7.28 -9.56 14.91
CA LYS A 136 -6.12 -8.77 14.45
C LYS A 136 -6.04 -8.75 12.94
N PHE A 137 -5.80 -7.55 12.40
CA PHE A 137 -5.59 -7.39 10.98
C PHE A 137 -4.38 -8.18 10.48
N LEU A 138 -4.55 -8.99 9.45
CA LEU A 138 -3.46 -9.74 8.86
C LEU A 138 -2.67 -8.82 7.91
N MET A 139 -1.53 -8.35 8.39
CA MET A 139 -0.67 -7.48 7.60
C MET A 139 -0.02 -8.22 6.43
N VAL A 140 -0.04 -7.58 5.27
CA VAL A 140 0.81 -7.97 4.13
C VAL A 140 2.27 -7.71 4.53
N GLN A 141 3.14 -8.67 4.27
CA GLN A 141 4.54 -8.63 4.71
C GLN A 141 5.46 -8.09 3.61
N LYS A 142 5.16 -8.45 2.34
CA LYS A 142 6.05 -8.17 1.22
C LYS A 142 5.28 -7.86 -0.06
N ILE A 143 5.78 -6.89 -0.81
CA ILE A 143 5.30 -6.54 -2.15
C ILE A 143 6.51 -6.51 -3.09
N GLU A 144 6.43 -7.25 -4.19
CA GLU A 144 7.35 -7.14 -5.31
C GLU A 144 6.73 -6.19 -6.34
N MET A 145 7.26 -4.98 -6.44
CA MET A 145 6.79 -3.98 -7.38
C MET A 145 7.64 -4.03 -8.65
N TYR A 146 7.06 -4.52 -9.71
CA TYR A 146 7.70 -4.63 -11.01
C TYR A 146 7.68 -3.28 -11.72
N VAL A 147 8.82 -2.94 -12.30
CA VAL A 147 9.04 -1.75 -13.13
C VAL A 147 9.82 -2.17 -14.38
N HIS A 148 9.75 -1.39 -15.45
CA HIS A 148 10.51 -1.71 -16.66
C HIS A 148 12.02 -1.62 -16.46
N GLU A 149 12.45 -0.61 -15.71
CA GLU A 149 13.85 -0.36 -15.37
C GLU A 149 13.91 0.24 -13.96
N ILE A 150 14.81 -0.28 -13.13
CA ILE A 150 15.00 0.26 -11.76
C ILE A 150 15.88 1.51 -11.84
N LYS A 151 15.24 2.67 -11.69
CA LYS A 151 15.90 3.98 -11.62
C LYS A 151 16.14 4.37 -10.17
N ASP A 152 17.17 5.19 -9.94
CA ASP A 152 17.48 5.68 -8.58
C ASP A 152 16.35 6.53 -7.99
N ASP A 153 15.61 7.27 -8.83
CA ASP A 153 14.45 8.03 -8.37
C ASP A 153 13.32 7.12 -7.88
N PHE A 154 13.15 5.92 -8.45
CA PHE A 154 12.19 4.94 -7.95
C PHE A 154 12.60 4.40 -6.59
N LYS A 155 13.90 4.12 -6.38
CA LYS A 155 14.43 3.71 -5.06
C LYS A 155 14.18 4.78 -4.01
N LYS A 156 14.52 6.04 -4.34
CA LYS A 156 14.27 7.19 -3.45
C LYS A 156 12.79 7.40 -3.15
N ALA A 157 11.90 7.21 -4.14
CA ALA A 157 10.46 7.33 -3.95
C ALA A 157 9.94 6.26 -2.97
N VAL A 158 10.38 5.00 -3.09
CA VAL A 158 10.02 3.92 -2.17
C VAL A 158 10.57 4.17 -0.76
N GLU A 159 11.83 4.62 -0.64
CA GLU A 159 12.46 4.95 0.63
C GLU A 159 11.77 6.15 1.31
N PHE A 160 11.50 7.21 0.56
CA PHE A 160 10.77 8.36 1.08
C PHE A 160 9.37 7.98 1.56
N SER A 161 8.66 7.16 0.78
CA SER A 161 7.36 6.61 1.19
C SER A 161 7.45 5.83 2.50
N GLU A 162 8.51 5.04 2.71
CA GLU A 162 8.74 4.32 3.96
C GLU A 162 8.82 5.27 5.15
N ILE A 163 9.71 6.25 5.08
CA ILE A 163 9.93 7.21 6.16
C ILE A 163 8.67 8.03 6.44
N SER A 164 8.03 8.57 5.41
CA SER A 164 6.86 9.44 5.58
C SER A 164 5.63 8.67 6.10
N CYS A 165 5.39 7.45 5.61
CA CYS A 165 4.28 6.64 6.07
C CYS A 165 4.51 6.06 7.47
N GLU A 166 5.74 5.73 7.85
CA GLU A 166 6.08 5.35 9.23
C GLU A 166 5.81 6.49 10.20
N ALA A 167 6.22 7.74 9.84
CA ALA A 167 5.90 8.91 10.64
C ALA A 167 4.40 9.17 10.75
N THR A 168 3.65 9.01 9.65
CA THR A 168 2.20 9.13 9.64
C THR A 168 1.53 8.07 10.53
N ASN A 169 1.95 6.82 10.43
CA ASN A 169 1.39 5.74 11.25
C ASN A 169 1.74 5.91 12.73
N PHE A 170 2.93 6.41 13.04
CA PHE A 170 3.31 6.78 14.40
C PHE A 170 2.38 7.86 15.00
N VAL A 171 2.03 8.90 14.22
CA VAL A 171 1.06 9.91 14.68
C VAL A 171 -0.34 9.30 14.84
N ARG A 172 -0.74 8.39 13.94
CA ARG A 172 -2.03 7.66 14.07
C ARG A 172 -2.08 6.83 15.35
N ASP A 173 -0.97 6.18 15.75
CA ASP A 173 -0.89 5.47 17.03
C ASP A 173 -1.15 6.43 18.20
N LEU A 174 -0.49 7.60 18.23
CA LEU A 174 -0.65 8.59 19.28
C LEU A 174 -2.09 9.14 19.34
N GLN A 175 -2.74 9.33 18.19
CA GLN A 175 -4.11 9.84 18.13
C GLN A 175 -5.17 8.80 18.49
N THR A 176 -4.85 7.51 18.27
CA THR A 176 -5.81 6.42 18.50
C THR A 176 -5.69 5.82 19.90
N ASP A 177 -4.55 6.00 20.53
CA ASP A 177 -4.31 5.52 21.90
C ASP A 177 -5.15 6.26 22.94
N ASP A 178 -5.32 5.67 24.10
CA ASP A 178 -6.12 6.23 25.18
C ASP A 178 -5.52 7.55 25.67
N ALA A 179 -6.38 8.54 25.97
CA ALA A 179 -5.97 9.84 26.48
C ALA A 179 -5.30 9.76 27.87
N ASP A 180 -5.63 8.75 28.67
CA ASP A 180 -4.94 8.48 29.94
C ASP A 180 -3.51 7.99 29.73
N VAL A 181 -3.20 7.42 28.56
CA VAL A 181 -1.85 6.98 28.18
C VAL A 181 -1.10 8.11 27.47
N VAL A 182 -1.71 8.72 26.45
CA VAL A 182 -1.07 9.80 25.65
C VAL A 182 -1.47 11.16 26.24
N ASN A 183 -1.00 11.41 27.44
CA ASN A 183 -1.16 12.67 28.15
C ASN A 183 0.02 13.63 27.87
N PRO A 184 0.01 14.90 28.35
CA PRO A 184 1.07 15.88 28.12
C PRO A 184 2.45 15.40 28.61
N GLU A 185 2.52 14.72 29.75
CA GLU A 185 3.77 14.18 30.30
C GLU A 185 4.35 13.12 29.38
N TYR A 186 3.51 12.21 28.87
CA TYR A 186 3.93 11.20 27.87
C TYR A 186 4.50 11.87 26.62
N LEU A 187 3.83 12.90 26.08
CA LEU A 187 4.31 13.62 24.89
C LEU A 187 5.63 14.34 25.14
N ALA A 188 5.83 14.93 26.32
CA ALA A 188 7.09 15.56 26.71
C ALA A 188 8.23 14.53 26.78
N ASP A 189 7.99 13.35 27.36
CA ASP A 189 8.99 12.29 27.43
C ASP A 189 9.27 11.67 26.08
N LEU A 190 8.26 11.55 25.22
CA LEU A 190 8.42 11.13 23.84
C LEU A 190 9.32 12.11 23.07
N ALA A 191 9.06 13.42 23.21
CA ALA A 191 9.89 14.47 22.60
C ALA A 191 11.35 14.38 23.05
N LYS A 192 11.63 14.15 24.35
CA LYS A 192 12.98 13.93 24.88
C LYS A 192 13.66 12.74 24.23
N ARG A 193 12.96 11.59 24.13
CA ARG A 193 13.49 10.38 23.47
C ARG A 193 13.80 10.61 22.00
N MET A 194 12.91 11.32 21.28
CA MET A 194 13.13 11.67 19.87
C MET A 194 14.30 12.62 19.70
N SER A 195 14.41 13.65 20.55
CA SER A 195 15.51 14.61 20.51
C SER A 195 16.87 13.91 20.70
N THR A 196 16.95 12.99 21.65
CA THR A 196 18.16 12.19 21.87
C THR A 196 18.48 11.28 20.68
N LYS A 197 17.48 10.55 20.18
CA LYS A 197 17.64 9.59 19.08
C LYS A 197 18.07 10.27 17.78
N TYR A 198 17.48 11.42 17.46
CA TYR A 198 17.69 12.11 16.19
C TYR A 198 18.59 13.35 16.31
N ARG A 199 19.17 13.59 17.50
CA ARG A 199 20.05 14.75 17.77
C ARG A 199 19.36 16.07 17.46
N LEU A 200 18.10 16.20 17.84
CA LEU A 200 17.30 17.42 17.64
C LEU A 200 17.47 18.33 18.84
N HIS A 201 17.43 19.65 18.62
CA HIS A 201 17.29 20.62 19.70
C HIS A 201 15.88 20.53 20.27
N LEU A 202 15.76 20.47 21.60
CA LEU A 202 14.47 20.40 22.31
C LEU A 202 14.43 21.46 23.40
N GLU A 203 13.39 22.27 23.40
CA GLU A 203 12.99 23.14 24.50
C GLU A 203 11.62 22.72 24.99
N LEU A 204 11.48 22.52 26.31
CA LEU A 204 10.22 22.19 26.97
C LEU A 204 9.83 23.34 27.89
N LEU A 205 8.70 23.95 27.60
CA LEU A 205 8.11 25.00 28.43
C LEU A 205 7.10 24.37 29.39
N ASP A 206 7.38 24.42 30.67
CA ASP A 206 6.47 23.99 31.70
C ASP A 206 5.49 25.13 32.11
N LYS A 207 4.58 24.82 33.02
CA LYS A 207 3.59 25.81 33.52
C LYS A 207 4.23 27.04 34.15
N ALA A 208 5.43 26.92 34.72
CA ALA A 208 6.15 28.05 35.33
C ALA A 208 6.76 28.95 34.27
N ALA A 209 7.28 28.37 33.20
CA ALA A 209 7.88 29.08 32.06
C ALA A 209 6.83 29.79 31.19
N LEU A 210 5.56 29.41 31.28
CA LEU A 210 4.45 30.02 30.54
C LEU A 210 3.76 31.19 31.28
N LYS A 211 4.18 31.51 32.49
CA LYS A 211 3.75 32.66 33.26
C LYS A 211 4.68 33.84 33.13
#